data_ce78c90bec9f11f044ac65f9387cdfc9
#
_entry.id   ce78c90bec9f11f044ac65f9387cdfc9
#
_cell.length_a   1.000
_cell.length_b   1.000
_cell.length_c   1.000
_cell.angle_alpha   90.00
_cell.angle_beta   90.00
_cell.angle_gamma   90.00
#
_symmetry.space_group_name_H-M   'P 1'
#
loop_
_entity.id
_entity.type
_entity.pdbx_description
1 polymer ?
#
loop_
_entity_poly.entity_id
_entity_poly.type
_entity_poly.pdbx_seq_one_letter_code
_entity_poly.pdbx_strand_id
1 'polypeptide(L)'
;MEAIVIDNLSKSYGKVKALDNVSFSVRNGELFGLIGPDGAGKTTLFRLLTTLLTPDSGSAKVAGWDIIDDYLAIRSCVGYMPGTFSLYQDLTVEENLNFFAALFGASVRDSYELVEPIYKQIEPFKNRRAGKLSGGMKQKLALSCALIHRPKVLFLDEPTTGVDAVSRSEFWSMLADLKQRGITILVSTPYMDEASLCDRIALCNEGRLLGVDSPHQLVASFQSPLWA
;
A
#
# COMPACT_ATOMS: atom_id res chain seq x y z
N MET A 1 -12.75 -7.75 13.00
CA MET A 1 -13.36 -7.73 11.65
C MET A 1 -12.24 -7.61 10.62
N GLU A 2 -12.40 -8.25 9.46
CA GLU A 2 -11.42 -8.21 8.38
C GLU A 2 -11.68 -6.98 7.50
N ALA A 3 -10.61 -6.24 7.19
CA ALA A 3 -10.65 -5.10 6.27
C ALA A 3 -10.49 -5.57 4.81
N ILE A 4 -9.69 -6.63 4.61
CA ILE A 4 -9.48 -7.24 3.30
C ILE A 4 -9.67 -8.75 3.45
N VAL A 5 -10.40 -9.36 2.54
CA VAL A 5 -10.56 -10.82 2.45
C VAL A 5 -10.31 -11.22 1.01
N ILE A 6 -9.43 -12.20 0.80
CA ILE A 6 -9.07 -12.71 -0.53
C ILE A 6 -9.27 -14.21 -0.51
N ASP A 7 -10.00 -14.73 -1.48
CA ASP A 7 -10.30 -16.16 -1.59
C ASP A 7 -10.00 -16.69 -3.01
N ASN A 8 -9.00 -17.57 -3.09
CA ASN A 8 -8.55 -18.27 -4.30
C ASN A 8 -8.35 -17.34 -5.52
N LEU A 9 -7.86 -16.13 -5.29
CA LEU A 9 -7.72 -15.10 -6.32
C LEU A 9 -6.61 -15.47 -7.30
N SER A 10 -6.93 -15.46 -8.60
CA SER A 10 -5.99 -15.78 -9.67
C SER A 10 -6.03 -14.75 -10.79
N LYS A 11 -4.85 -14.51 -11.40
CA LYS A 11 -4.69 -13.60 -12.54
C LYS A 11 -3.55 -14.03 -13.43
N SER A 12 -3.79 -14.02 -14.73
CA SER A 12 -2.80 -14.35 -15.76
C SER A 12 -2.67 -13.25 -16.80
N TYR A 13 -1.48 -13.10 -17.36
CA TYR A 13 -1.18 -12.26 -18.52
C TYR A 13 -0.65 -13.18 -19.64
N GLY A 14 -1.52 -13.54 -20.56
CA GLY A 14 -1.23 -14.55 -21.57
C GLY A 14 -0.86 -15.90 -20.93
N LYS A 15 0.40 -16.35 -21.10
CA LYS A 15 0.89 -17.60 -20.52
C LYS A 15 1.47 -17.47 -19.11
N VAL A 16 1.66 -16.23 -18.63
CA VAL A 16 2.26 -15.97 -17.31
C VAL A 16 1.16 -15.86 -16.26
N LYS A 17 1.18 -16.77 -15.30
CA LYS A 17 0.27 -16.76 -14.15
C LYS A 17 0.87 -15.82 -13.08
N ALA A 18 0.37 -14.59 -13.02
CA ALA A 18 0.85 -13.58 -12.10
C ALA A 18 0.36 -13.78 -10.66
N LEU A 19 -0.82 -14.39 -10.50
CA LEU A 19 -1.36 -14.85 -9.21
C LEU A 19 -2.02 -16.21 -9.41
N ASP A 20 -1.75 -17.14 -8.50
CA ASP A 20 -2.21 -18.52 -8.53
C ASP A 20 -2.86 -18.92 -7.20
N ASN A 21 -4.20 -18.85 -7.12
CA ASN A 21 -5.02 -19.24 -5.96
C ASN A 21 -4.55 -18.58 -4.65
N VAL A 22 -4.36 -17.27 -4.66
CA VAL A 22 -3.96 -16.50 -3.50
C VAL A 22 -5.14 -16.34 -2.54
N SER A 23 -4.95 -16.69 -1.25
CA SER A 23 -5.97 -16.53 -0.21
C SER A 23 -5.34 -16.07 1.11
N PHE A 24 -5.79 -14.94 1.63
CA PHE A 24 -5.45 -14.43 2.97
C PHE A 24 -6.42 -13.32 3.38
N SER A 25 -6.31 -12.90 4.64
CA SER A 25 -7.08 -11.75 5.13
C SER A 25 -6.21 -10.76 5.89
N VAL A 26 -6.65 -9.50 5.93
CA VAL A 26 -6.05 -8.39 6.68
C VAL A 26 -7.09 -7.84 7.65
N ARG A 27 -6.73 -7.70 8.92
CA ARG A 27 -7.63 -7.19 9.97
C ARG A 27 -7.76 -5.67 9.90
N ASN A 28 -8.86 -5.14 10.42
CA ASN A 28 -9.00 -3.69 10.56
C ASN A 28 -7.90 -3.11 11.47
N GLY A 29 -7.27 -2.02 11.02
CA GLY A 29 -6.19 -1.35 11.75
C GLY A 29 -4.87 -2.12 11.77
N GLU A 30 -4.71 -3.12 10.93
CA GLU A 30 -3.47 -3.90 10.80
C GLU A 30 -2.50 -3.22 9.81
N LEU A 31 -1.21 -3.24 10.13
CA LEU A 31 -0.14 -2.97 9.18
C LEU A 31 0.37 -4.32 8.65
N PHE A 32 -0.09 -4.67 7.45
CA PHE A 32 0.18 -5.95 6.82
C PHE A 32 1.16 -5.82 5.66
N GLY A 33 2.22 -6.65 5.65
CA GLY A 33 3.24 -6.67 4.62
C GLY A 33 3.02 -7.75 3.56
N LEU A 34 3.13 -7.39 2.28
CA LEU A 34 3.21 -8.32 1.16
C LEU A 34 4.67 -8.38 0.69
N ILE A 35 5.39 -9.41 1.11
CA ILE A 35 6.85 -9.52 0.95
C ILE A 35 7.18 -10.49 -0.19
N GLY A 36 8.08 -10.12 -1.06
CA GLY A 36 8.55 -11.00 -2.14
C GLY A 36 9.40 -10.27 -3.18
N PRO A 37 10.13 -11.01 -4.02
CA PRO A 37 10.97 -10.44 -5.05
C PRO A 37 10.17 -9.73 -6.14
N ASP A 38 10.87 -9.05 -7.04
CA ASP A 38 10.26 -8.49 -8.24
C ASP A 38 9.65 -9.61 -9.08
N GLY A 39 8.48 -9.35 -9.66
CA GLY A 39 7.74 -10.36 -10.42
C GLY A 39 6.92 -11.35 -9.57
N ALA A 40 6.95 -11.28 -8.24
CA ALA A 40 6.18 -12.18 -7.36
C ALA A 40 4.65 -11.99 -7.42
N GLY A 41 4.15 -11.00 -8.18
CA GLY A 41 2.72 -10.73 -8.33
C GLY A 41 2.16 -9.63 -7.42
N LYS A 42 2.98 -8.99 -6.57
CA LYS A 42 2.58 -7.97 -5.59
C LYS A 42 1.74 -6.85 -6.21
N THR A 43 2.28 -6.17 -7.21
CA THR A 43 1.58 -5.08 -7.94
C THR A 43 0.28 -5.56 -8.61
N THR A 44 0.25 -6.79 -9.14
CA THR A 44 -0.96 -7.38 -9.72
C THR A 44 -2.05 -7.52 -8.66
N LEU A 45 -1.70 -8.01 -7.47
CA LEU A 45 -2.63 -8.12 -6.36
C LEU A 45 -3.17 -6.74 -5.93
N PHE A 46 -2.30 -5.73 -5.79
CA PHE A 46 -2.73 -4.36 -5.46
C PHE A 46 -3.72 -3.81 -6.50
N ARG A 47 -3.43 -4.01 -7.80
CA ARG A 47 -4.32 -3.54 -8.87
C ARG A 47 -5.69 -4.23 -8.86
N LEU A 48 -5.78 -5.51 -8.48
CA LEU A 48 -7.05 -6.21 -8.30
C LEU A 48 -7.83 -5.64 -7.10
N LEU A 49 -7.17 -5.50 -5.93
CA LEU A 49 -7.81 -4.99 -4.71
C LEU A 49 -8.23 -3.52 -4.81
N THR A 50 -7.51 -2.72 -5.61
CA THR A 50 -7.88 -1.33 -5.90
C THR A 50 -8.78 -1.19 -7.13
N THR A 51 -9.30 -2.30 -7.65
CA THR A 51 -10.25 -2.36 -8.77
C THR A 51 -9.72 -1.80 -10.10
N LEU A 52 -8.40 -1.76 -10.28
CA LEU A 52 -7.75 -1.35 -11.54
C LEU A 52 -7.63 -2.52 -12.53
N LEU A 53 -7.81 -3.75 -12.05
CA LEU A 53 -7.86 -4.99 -12.83
C LEU A 53 -9.01 -5.86 -12.33
N THR A 54 -9.48 -6.76 -13.19
CA THR A 54 -10.44 -7.83 -12.85
C THR A 54 -9.70 -9.15 -12.72
N PRO A 55 -10.03 -10.00 -11.72
CA PRO A 55 -9.45 -11.33 -11.59
C PRO A 55 -9.93 -12.26 -12.71
N ASP A 56 -9.19 -13.34 -12.95
CA ASP A 56 -9.62 -14.41 -13.85
C ASP A 56 -10.49 -15.45 -13.11
N SER A 57 -10.23 -15.62 -11.80
CA SER A 57 -11.02 -16.46 -10.89
C SER A 57 -10.80 -16.09 -9.43
N GLY A 58 -11.64 -16.61 -8.53
CA GLY A 58 -11.63 -16.27 -7.12
C GLY A 58 -12.40 -14.99 -6.83
N SER A 59 -12.35 -14.55 -5.58
CA SER A 59 -13.04 -13.34 -5.11
C SER A 59 -12.21 -12.57 -4.10
N ALA A 60 -12.50 -11.28 -3.92
CA ALA A 60 -11.95 -10.52 -2.83
C ALA A 60 -12.92 -9.42 -2.39
N LYS A 61 -12.80 -9.04 -1.10
CA LYS A 61 -13.54 -7.91 -0.52
C LYS A 61 -12.57 -6.94 0.14
N VAL A 62 -12.83 -5.66 -0.05
CA VAL A 62 -12.09 -4.56 0.56
C VAL A 62 -13.08 -3.66 1.31
N ALA A 63 -12.85 -3.43 2.61
CA ALA A 63 -13.75 -2.69 3.49
C ALA A 63 -15.21 -3.22 3.46
N GLY A 64 -15.38 -4.53 3.23
CA GLY A 64 -16.67 -5.20 3.11
C GLY A 64 -17.28 -5.22 1.70
N TRP A 65 -16.72 -4.48 0.76
CA TRP A 65 -17.19 -4.33 -0.62
C TRP A 65 -16.52 -5.32 -1.58
N ASP A 66 -17.26 -5.88 -2.52
CA ASP A 66 -16.73 -6.78 -3.55
C ASP A 66 -15.93 -6.02 -4.61
N ILE A 67 -14.75 -6.55 -5.02
CA ILE A 67 -13.83 -5.87 -5.95
C ILE A 67 -14.36 -5.77 -7.40
N ILE A 68 -15.42 -6.52 -7.74
CA ILE A 68 -16.04 -6.50 -9.07
C ILE A 68 -17.32 -5.66 -9.03
N ASP A 69 -18.24 -6.02 -8.15
CA ASP A 69 -19.59 -5.45 -8.15
C ASP A 69 -19.62 -4.05 -7.50
N ASP A 70 -18.77 -3.81 -6.47
CA ASP A 70 -18.80 -2.59 -5.67
C ASP A 70 -17.59 -1.67 -5.92
N TYR A 71 -17.00 -1.70 -7.10
CA TYR A 71 -15.74 -1.00 -7.40
C TYR A 71 -15.76 0.51 -7.10
N LEU A 72 -16.90 1.19 -7.29
CA LEU A 72 -17.03 2.62 -6.96
C LEU A 72 -16.96 2.87 -5.45
N ALA A 73 -17.59 2.00 -4.65
CA ALA A 73 -17.53 2.10 -3.20
C ALA A 73 -16.10 1.86 -2.68
N ILE A 74 -15.37 0.89 -3.25
CA ILE A 74 -13.97 0.66 -2.93
C ILE A 74 -13.13 1.90 -3.27
N ARG A 75 -13.23 2.43 -4.50
CA ARG A 75 -12.46 3.61 -4.93
C ARG A 75 -12.69 4.85 -4.08
N SER A 76 -13.87 4.98 -3.48
CA SER A 76 -14.19 6.10 -2.58
C SER A 76 -13.60 5.96 -1.17
N CYS A 77 -13.24 4.75 -0.74
CA CYS A 77 -12.79 4.48 0.61
C CYS A 77 -11.36 3.92 0.74
N VAL A 78 -10.62 3.79 -0.37
CA VAL A 78 -9.24 3.34 -0.36
C VAL A 78 -8.29 4.43 -0.83
N GLY A 79 -7.10 4.50 -0.21
CA GLY A 79 -5.96 5.25 -0.75
C GLY A 79 -5.01 4.30 -1.46
N TYR A 80 -4.46 4.71 -2.60
CA TYR A 80 -3.49 3.90 -3.34
C TYR A 80 -2.28 4.72 -3.75
N MET A 81 -1.12 4.24 -3.38
CA MET A 81 0.18 4.78 -3.78
C MET A 81 0.89 3.71 -4.61
N PRO A 82 0.95 3.87 -5.94
CA PRO A 82 1.66 2.93 -6.81
C PRO A 82 3.17 3.06 -6.69
N GLY A 83 3.91 2.00 -7.01
CA GLY A 83 5.38 1.94 -6.90
C GLY A 83 6.13 2.94 -7.80
N THR A 84 5.48 3.44 -8.86
CA THR A 84 6.00 4.53 -9.67
C THR A 84 5.36 5.85 -9.25
N PHE A 85 6.16 6.93 -9.18
CA PHE A 85 5.64 8.25 -8.84
C PHE A 85 4.58 8.70 -9.86
N SER A 86 3.33 8.75 -9.43
CA SER A 86 2.14 8.94 -10.27
C SER A 86 1.52 10.32 -10.16
N LEU A 87 2.09 11.23 -9.35
CA LEU A 87 1.58 12.58 -9.19
C LEU A 87 2.00 13.49 -10.35
N TYR A 88 1.29 14.60 -10.51
CA TYR A 88 1.57 15.58 -11.56
C TYR A 88 2.87 16.33 -11.28
N GLN A 89 3.92 16.01 -12.04
CA GLN A 89 5.27 16.52 -11.82
C GLN A 89 5.40 18.04 -12.08
N ASP A 90 4.57 18.58 -12.97
CA ASP A 90 4.56 20.00 -13.31
C ASP A 90 3.75 20.86 -12.32
N LEU A 91 2.87 20.24 -11.54
CA LEU A 91 2.16 20.89 -10.46
C LEU A 91 3.05 21.02 -9.23
N THR A 92 2.80 22.05 -8.43
CA THR A 92 3.44 22.24 -7.12
C THR A 92 2.93 21.20 -6.10
N VAL A 93 3.57 21.14 -4.95
CA VAL A 93 3.13 20.31 -3.82
C VAL A 93 1.69 20.66 -3.43
N GLU A 94 1.38 21.96 -3.28
CA GLU A 94 0.06 22.43 -2.87
C GLU A 94 -1.00 22.17 -3.96
N GLU A 95 -0.67 22.38 -5.24
CA GLU A 95 -1.58 22.09 -6.35
C GLU A 95 -1.91 20.60 -6.47
N ASN A 96 -0.93 19.69 -6.29
CA ASN A 96 -1.18 18.26 -6.24
C ASN A 96 -2.16 17.91 -5.11
N LEU A 97 -1.92 18.40 -3.90
CA LEU A 97 -2.76 18.11 -2.75
C LEU A 97 -4.20 18.61 -2.95
N ASN A 98 -4.36 19.85 -3.45
CA ASN A 98 -5.67 20.43 -3.77
C ASN A 98 -6.38 19.67 -4.90
N PHE A 99 -5.66 19.23 -5.93
CA PHE A 99 -6.21 18.44 -7.02
C PHE A 99 -6.81 17.13 -6.49
N PHE A 100 -6.05 16.36 -5.69
CA PHE A 100 -6.56 15.11 -5.13
C PHE A 100 -7.69 15.34 -4.13
N ALA A 101 -7.64 16.38 -3.32
CA ALA A 101 -8.77 16.75 -2.45
C ALA A 101 -10.04 17.01 -3.27
N ALA A 102 -9.95 17.82 -4.31
CA ALA A 102 -11.09 18.11 -5.19
C ALA A 102 -11.63 16.88 -5.92
N LEU A 103 -10.74 15.97 -6.37
CA LEU A 103 -11.12 14.72 -7.04
C LEU A 103 -12.04 13.84 -6.18
N PHE A 104 -11.81 13.81 -4.86
CA PHE A 104 -12.60 13.04 -3.91
C PHE A 104 -13.70 13.85 -3.21
N GLY A 105 -13.94 15.09 -3.62
CA GLY A 105 -14.91 15.97 -2.97
C GLY A 105 -14.53 16.31 -1.51
N ALA A 106 -13.27 16.18 -1.16
CA ALA A 106 -12.70 16.53 0.15
C ALA A 106 -12.11 17.94 0.12
N SER A 107 -11.91 18.53 1.30
CA SER A 107 -11.08 19.73 1.42
C SER A 107 -9.79 19.41 2.15
N VAL A 108 -8.69 20.07 1.76
CA VAL A 108 -7.41 19.96 2.47
C VAL A 108 -7.59 20.34 3.93
N ARG A 109 -8.39 21.35 4.22
CA ARG A 109 -8.67 21.83 5.58
C ARG A 109 -9.31 20.78 6.46
N ASP A 110 -10.33 20.06 5.96
CA ASP A 110 -11.07 19.06 6.72
C ASP A 110 -10.24 17.79 6.98
N SER A 111 -9.30 17.51 6.09
CA SER A 111 -8.41 16.35 6.18
C SER A 111 -7.04 16.67 6.78
N TYR A 112 -6.79 17.95 7.10
CA TYR A 112 -5.47 18.43 7.52
C TYR A 112 -4.93 17.67 8.73
N GLU A 113 -5.75 17.42 9.74
CA GLU A 113 -5.36 16.70 10.96
C GLU A 113 -4.74 15.32 10.68
N LEU A 114 -5.25 14.62 9.66
CA LEU A 114 -4.72 13.31 9.27
C LEU A 114 -3.39 13.42 8.51
N VAL A 115 -3.29 14.38 7.60
CA VAL A 115 -2.10 14.53 6.73
C VAL A 115 -1.03 15.45 7.33
N GLU A 116 -1.37 16.25 8.34
CA GLU A 116 -0.49 17.25 8.95
C GLU A 116 0.89 16.71 9.35
N PRO A 117 1.02 15.58 10.07
CA PRO A 117 2.32 15.10 10.50
C PRO A 117 3.28 14.79 9.34
N ILE A 118 2.71 14.42 8.19
CA ILE A 118 3.44 14.11 6.97
C ILE A 118 3.66 15.40 6.16
N TYR A 119 2.59 16.17 5.95
CA TYR A 119 2.60 17.37 5.12
C TYR A 119 3.48 18.48 5.66
N LYS A 120 3.50 18.71 6.98
CA LYS A 120 4.39 19.72 7.63
C LYS A 120 5.85 19.60 7.23
N GLN A 121 6.31 18.38 6.95
CA GLN A 121 7.72 18.16 6.56
C GLN A 121 8.01 18.64 5.13
N ILE A 122 6.99 18.76 4.27
CA ILE A 122 7.11 19.23 2.89
C ILE A 122 6.43 20.59 2.67
N GLU A 123 5.66 21.09 3.62
CA GLU A 123 4.96 22.39 3.55
C GLU A 123 5.88 23.58 3.26
N PRO A 124 7.13 23.67 3.79
CA PRO A 124 8.06 24.72 3.39
C PRO A 124 8.37 24.77 1.89
N PHE A 125 8.07 23.68 1.18
CA PHE A 125 8.29 23.53 -0.25
C PHE A 125 6.98 23.53 -1.05
N LYS A 126 5.87 23.97 -0.48
CA LYS A 126 4.53 23.88 -1.07
C LYS A 126 4.42 24.49 -2.47
N ASN A 127 5.19 25.52 -2.77
CA ASN A 127 5.24 26.18 -4.09
C ASN A 127 6.25 25.51 -5.05
N ARG A 128 6.97 24.46 -4.64
CA ARG A 128 7.92 23.75 -5.50
C ARG A 128 7.18 22.72 -6.35
N ARG A 129 7.53 22.62 -7.64
CA ARG A 129 7.00 21.58 -8.53
C ARG A 129 7.37 20.19 -8.02
N ALA A 130 6.43 19.25 -8.06
CA ALA A 130 6.62 17.89 -7.56
C ALA A 130 7.77 17.16 -8.26
N GLY A 131 8.01 17.42 -9.53
CA GLY A 131 9.15 16.88 -10.28
C GLY A 131 10.53 17.29 -9.71
N LYS A 132 10.61 18.41 -8.97
CA LYS A 132 11.85 18.95 -8.38
C LYS A 132 12.06 18.53 -6.91
N LEU A 133 11.23 17.69 -6.36
CA LEU A 133 11.36 17.14 -5.00
C LEU A 133 12.39 16.01 -4.96
N SER A 134 13.01 15.80 -3.79
CA SER A 134 13.79 14.60 -3.52
C SER A 134 12.89 13.35 -3.48
N GLY A 135 13.48 12.15 -3.52
CA GLY A 135 12.74 10.89 -3.45
C GLY A 135 11.85 10.83 -2.21
N GLY A 136 12.41 11.04 -1.02
CA GLY A 136 11.65 11.03 0.23
C GLY A 136 10.55 12.09 0.30
N MET A 137 10.77 13.29 -0.27
CA MET A 137 9.72 14.32 -0.34
C MET A 137 8.60 13.92 -1.31
N LYS A 138 8.93 13.27 -2.43
CA LYS A 138 7.94 12.72 -3.37
C LYS A 138 7.06 11.67 -2.70
N GLN A 139 7.65 10.79 -1.89
CA GLN A 139 6.92 9.78 -1.13
C GLN A 139 5.97 10.42 -0.10
N LYS A 140 6.44 11.42 0.63
CA LYS A 140 5.61 12.16 1.60
C LYS A 140 4.44 12.86 0.91
N LEU A 141 4.66 13.47 -0.26
CA LEU A 141 3.59 14.07 -1.04
C LEU A 141 2.58 13.03 -1.54
N ALA A 142 3.07 11.90 -2.08
CA ALA A 142 2.21 10.82 -2.58
C ALA A 142 1.35 10.22 -1.45
N LEU A 143 1.95 9.99 -0.27
CA LEU A 143 1.24 9.52 0.91
C LEU A 143 0.18 10.54 1.37
N SER A 144 0.51 11.84 1.42
CA SER A 144 -0.43 12.90 1.78
C SER A 144 -1.63 12.94 0.81
N CYS A 145 -1.39 12.84 -0.51
CA CYS A 145 -2.45 12.79 -1.51
C CYS A 145 -3.32 11.53 -1.37
N ALA A 146 -2.73 10.36 -1.07
CA ALA A 146 -3.47 9.13 -0.87
C ALA A 146 -4.34 9.14 0.41
N LEU A 147 -4.01 9.99 1.38
CA LEU A 147 -4.73 10.12 2.66
C LEU A 147 -5.79 11.22 2.66
N ILE A 148 -5.79 12.13 1.67
CA ILE A 148 -6.56 13.39 1.71
C ILE A 148 -8.07 13.18 1.84
N HIS A 149 -8.61 12.05 1.40
CA HIS A 149 -10.03 11.69 1.49
C HIS A 149 -10.36 10.76 2.65
N ARG A 150 -9.43 10.59 3.63
CA ARG A 150 -9.57 9.76 4.84
C ARG A 150 -9.93 8.30 4.51
N PRO A 151 -9.08 7.58 3.79
CA PRO A 151 -9.37 6.19 3.39
C PRO A 151 -9.47 5.27 4.60
N LYS A 152 -10.28 4.20 4.49
CA LYS A 152 -10.34 3.10 5.46
C LYS A 152 -9.17 2.13 5.30
N VAL A 153 -8.73 1.94 4.07
CA VAL A 153 -7.63 1.05 3.70
C VAL A 153 -6.64 1.80 2.81
N LEU A 154 -5.37 1.71 3.14
CA LEU A 154 -4.27 2.31 2.40
C LEU A 154 -3.43 1.21 1.76
N PHE A 155 -3.32 1.26 0.44
CA PHE A 155 -2.48 0.37 -0.37
C PHE A 155 -1.21 1.09 -0.79
N LEU A 156 -0.03 0.54 -0.44
CA LEU A 156 1.28 1.12 -0.71
C LEU A 156 2.15 0.12 -1.48
N ASP A 157 2.33 0.34 -2.77
CA ASP A 157 3.09 -0.56 -3.62
C ASP A 157 4.55 -0.12 -3.69
N GLU A 158 5.42 -0.81 -2.96
CA GLU A 158 6.86 -0.55 -2.85
C GLU A 158 7.22 0.92 -2.53
N PRO A 159 6.62 1.52 -1.50
CA PRO A 159 6.69 2.95 -1.26
C PRO A 159 8.10 3.46 -0.92
N THR A 160 9.02 2.59 -0.53
CA THR A 160 10.37 2.92 -0.07
C THR A 160 11.46 2.55 -1.08
N THR A 161 11.08 2.00 -2.24
CA THR A 161 12.04 1.64 -3.29
C THR A 161 12.73 2.89 -3.86
N GLY A 162 14.07 2.86 -3.90
CA GLY A 162 14.87 3.99 -4.37
C GLY A 162 14.96 5.19 -3.41
N VAL A 163 14.56 5.02 -2.15
CA VAL A 163 14.63 6.04 -1.11
C VAL A 163 15.82 5.75 -0.20
N ASP A 164 16.51 6.80 0.27
CA ASP A 164 17.62 6.66 1.22
C ASP A 164 17.16 6.10 2.58
N ALA A 165 18.11 5.54 3.34
CA ALA A 165 17.81 4.83 4.58
C ALA A 165 17.13 5.70 5.66
N VAL A 166 17.47 6.99 5.73
CA VAL A 166 16.86 7.91 6.72
C VAL A 166 15.41 8.18 6.34
N SER A 167 15.16 8.58 5.09
CA SER A 167 13.81 8.81 4.59
C SER A 167 12.93 7.56 4.65
N ARG A 168 13.52 6.36 4.46
CA ARG A 168 12.84 5.08 4.61
C ARG A 168 12.39 4.86 6.06
N SER A 169 13.28 5.04 7.03
CA SER A 169 12.94 4.92 8.47
C SER A 169 11.84 5.88 8.88
N GLU A 170 11.90 7.14 8.43
CA GLU A 170 10.86 8.13 8.67
C GLU A 170 9.52 7.71 8.06
N PHE A 171 9.53 7.17 6.83
CA PHE A 171 8.31 6.71 6.17
C PHE A 171 7.62 5.59 6.95
N TRP A 172 8.37 4.59 7.41
CA TRP A 172 7.83 3.51 8.24
C TRP A 172 7.28 4.00 9.58
N SER A 173 7.93 5.00 10.21
CA SER A 173 7.40 5.64 11.42
C SER A 173 6.03 6.30 11.15
N MET A 174 5.87 6.97 10.00
CA MET A 174 4.58 7.53 9.60
C MET A 174 3.50 6.46 9.40
N LEU A 175 3.85 5.28 8.84
CA LEU A 175 2.90 4.18 8.70
C LEU A 175 2.46 3.64 10.07
N ALA A 176 3.38 3.52 11.03
CA ALA A 176 3.06 3.12 12.39
C ALA A 176 2.07 4.11 13.06
N ASP A 177 2.28 5.41 12.88
CA ASP A 177 1.38 6.45 13.40
C ASP A 177 -0.02 6.39 12.74
N LEU A 178 -0.08 6.17 11.42
CA LEU A 178 -1.35 6.01 10.70
C LEU A 178 -2.11 4.77 11.17
N LYS A 179 -1.42 3.66 11.40
CA LYS A 179 -2.00 2.46 12.01
C LYS A 179 -2.60 2.75 13.39
N GLN A 180 -1.89 3.48 14.26
CA GLN A 180 -2.40 3.86 15.59
C GLN A 180 -3.68 4.70 15.51
N ARG A 181 -3.88 5.43 14.41
CA ARG A 181 -5.11 6.18 14.11
C ARG A 181 -6.23 5.30 13.51
N GLY A 182 -6.03 3.98 13.43
CA GLY A 182 -7.02 3.00 12.98
C GLY A 182 -7.08 2.78 11.48
N ILE A 183 -6.13 3.30 10.69
CA ILE A 183 -6.04 3.04 9.25
C ILE A 183 -5.47 1.64 9.03
N THR A 184 -6.15 0.84 8.22
CA THR A 184 -5.62 -0.44 7.75
C THR A 184 -4.63 -0.21 6.62
N ILE A 185 -3.45 -0.82 6.68
CA ILE A 185 -2.39 -0.61 5.70
C ILE A 185 -1.95 -1.94 5.12
N LEU A 186 -2.01 -2.07 3.79
CA LEU A 186 -1.38 -3.15 3.04
C LEU A 186 -0.21 -2.56 2.26
N VAL A 187 1.01 -2.95 2.63
CA VAL A 187 2.25 -2.45 2.00
C VAL A 187 2.99 -3.59 1.33
N SER A 188 3.44 -3.39 0.08
CA SER A 188 4.36 -4.32 -0.57
C SER A 188 5.81 -3.85 -0.47
N THR A 189 6.73 -4.78 -0.32
CA THR A 189 8.17 -4.49 -0.34
C THR A 189 8.98 -5.72 -0.77
N PRO A 190 10.09 -5.56 -1.49
CA PRO A 190 11.05 -6.64 -1.71
C PRO A 190 12.04 -6.80 -0.55
N TYR A 191 12.06 -5.88 0.42
CA TYR A 191 13.04 -5.84 1.50
C TYR A 191 12.58 -6.62 2.72
N MET A 192 13.37 -7.64 3.11
CA MET A 192 13.03 -8.49 4.27
C MET A 192 13.20 -7.79 5.62
N ASP A 193 14.05 -6.78 5.73
CA ASP A 193 14.22 -5.97 6.94
C ASP A 193 12.95 -5.18 7.27
N GLU A 194 12.21 -4.73 6.26
CA GLU A 194 10.94 -4.02 6.42
C GLU A 194 9.80 -4.95 6.92
N ALA A 195 9.91 -6.26 6.67
CA ALA A 195 8.92 -7.23 7.13
C ALA A 195 8.71 -7.20 8.65
N SER A 196 9.80 -6.98 9.42
CA SER A 196 9.77 -6.91 10.89
C SER A 196 8.96 -5.74 11.44
N LEU A 197 8.65 -4.73 10.61
CA LEU A 197 7.87 -3.54 10.97
C LEU A 197 6.36 -3.76 10.81
N CYS A 198 5.96 -4.90 10.21
CA CYS A 198 4.56 -5.27 10.01
C CYS A 198 4.05 -6.16 11.14
N ASP A 199 2.74 -6.12 11.41
CA ASP A 199 2.10 -7.02 12.38
C ASP A 199 2.07 -8.46 11.87
N ARG A 200 1.66 -8.61 10.63
CA ARG A 200 1.67 -9.87 9.87
C ARG A 200 2.15 -9.62 8.45
N ILE A 201 2.65 -10.66 7.84
CA ILE A 201 3.13 -10.63 6.47
C ILE A 201 2.62 -11.83 5.67
N ALA A 202 2.51 -11.66 4.37
CA ALA A 202 2.39 -12.73 3.40
C ALA A 202 3.67 -12.80 2.58
N LEU A 203 4.33 -13.94 2.56
CA LEU A 203 5.48 -14.19 1.69
C LEU A 203 4.99 -14.67 0.34
N CYS A 204 5.36 -13.96 -0.71
CA CYS A 204 4.96 -14.23 -2.09
C CYS A 204 6.15 -14.61 -2.95
N ASN A 205 5.98 -15.64 -3.76
CA ASN A 205 6.93 -15.99 -4.81
C ASN A 205 6.18 -16.58 -6.00
N GLU A 206 6.53 -16.18 -7.22
CA GLU A 206 5.97 -16.68 -8.48
C GLU A 206 4.42 -16.75 -8.48
N GLY A 207 3.78 -15.71 -7.96
CA GLY A 207 2.33 -15.61 -7.90
C GLY A 207 1.64 -16.44 -6.82
N ARG A 208 2.39 -17.11 -5.93
CA ARG A 208 1.87 -17.95 -4.85
C ARG A 208 2.27 -17.44 -3.48
N LEU A 209 1.48 -17.78 -2.47
CA LEU A 209 1.83 -17.55 -1.08
C LEU A 209 2.66 -18.72 -0.55
N LEU A 210 3.79 -18.40 0.08
CA LEU A 210 4.64 -19.36 0.78
C LEU A 210 4.24 -19.50 2.25
N GLY A 211 3.66 -18.43 2.82
CA GLY A 211 3.18 -18.41 4.20
C GLY A 211 2.56 -17.07 4.56
N VAL A 212 1.69 -17.08 5.55
CA VAL A 212 1.02 -15.88 6.10
C VAL A 212 1.00 -15.98 7.61
N ASP A 213 1.77 -15.14 8.28
CA ASP A 213 1.80 -15.06 9.74
C ASP A 213 2.55 -13.80 10.22
N SER A 214 2.77 -13.66 11.52
CA SER A 214 3.70 -12.69 12.07
C SER A 214 5.13 -12.96 11.56
N PRO A 215 5.98 -11.95 11.38
CA PRO A 215 7.36 -12.14 10.93
C PRO A 215 8.12 -13.16 11.77
N HIS A 216 7.96 -13.10 13.09
CA HIS A 216 8.62 -14.03 14.02
C HIS A 216 8.18 -15.49 13.80
N GLN A 217 6.89 -15.75 13.64
CA GLN A 217 6.35 -17.09 13.43
C GLN A 217 6.77 -17.67 12.08
N LEU A 218 6.81 -16.85 11.03
CA LEU A 218 7.31 -17.29 9.73
C LEU A 218 8.79 -17.65 9.78
N VAL A 219 9.64 -16.86 10.42
CA VAL A 219 11.05 -17.19 10.60
C VAL A 219 11.19 -18.53 11.36
N ALA A 220 10.40 -18.73 12.42
CA ALA A 220 10.44 -19.98 13.18
C ALA A 220 9.98 -21.20 12.35
N SER A 221 9.01 -21.03 11.45
CA SER A 221 8.50 -22.12 10.59
C SER A 221 9.51 -22.56 9.52
N PHE A 222 10.40 -21.66 9.07
CA PHE A 222 11.46 -21.95 8.10
C PHE A 222 12.78 -22.41 8.74
N GLN A 223 12.89 -22.40 10.07
CA GLN A 223 14.02 -22.97 10.81
C GLN A 223 13.95 -24.50 10.85
N SER A 224 13.96 -25.13 9.68
CA SER A 224 14.39 -26.52 9.57
C SER A 224 15.93 -26.52 9.61
N PRO A 225 16.60 -27.46 10.36
CA PRO A 225 18.06 -27.45 10.47
C PRO A 225 18.68 -27.75 9.10
N LEU A 226 19.08 -26.71 8.37
CA LEU A 226 19.83 -26.83 7.13
C LEU A 226 21.32 -27.13 7.33
N TRP A 227 21.73 -27.45 8.58
CA TRP A 227 23.08 -27.81 8.96
C TRP A 227 23.05 -29.06 9.89
N ALA A 228 23.00 -30.21 9.28
CA ALA A 228 23.44 -31.48 9.88
C ALA A 228 24.48 -32.08 8.95
#